data_b5a6610d83b9025a96b6dbe487df931f
#
_entry.id   b5a6610d83b9025a96b6dbe487df931f
#
_cell.length_a   1.000
_cell.length_b   1.000
_cell.length_c   1.000
_cell.angle_alpha   90.00
_cell.angle_beta   90.00
_cell.angle_gamma   90.00
#
_symmetry.space_group_name_H-M   'P 1'
#
loop_
_entity.id
_entity.type
_entity.pdbx_description
1 polymer ?
#
loop_
_entity_poly.entity_id
_entity_poly.type
_entity_poly.pdbx_seq_one_letter_code
_entity_poly.pdbx_strand_id
1 'polypeptide(L)'
;IRTAQDKFGKGKVMTPEQVRWGLENLNLTQARLNELGFGKMIRPFKTSCDNHLGADWARIATWDGAKFTVTSDWYQSDKTLIDPLVKEYADKYAKEKNVKVRSCS
;
A
#
# COMPACT_ATOMS: atom_id res chain seq x y z
N ILE A 1 -4.38 -7.18 -9.74
CA ILE A 1 -4.96 -8.26 -10.57
C ILE A 1 -4.00 -9.45 -10.67
N ARG A 2 -2.74 -9.29 -11.06
CA ARG A 2 -1.78 -10.41 -11.21
C ARG A 2 -1.74 -11.32 -9.97
N THR A 3 -1.63 -10.77 -8.77
CA THR A 3 -1.63 -11.51 -7.49
C THR A 3 -2.89 -12.37 -7.35
N ALA A 4 -4.06 -11.82 -7.70
CA ALA A 4 -5.31 -12.57 -7.70
C ALA A 4 -5.32 -13.65 -8.80
N GLN A 5 -4.85 -13.34 -10.00
CA GLN A 5 -4.77 -14.31 -11.11
C GLN A 5 -3.84 -15.48 -10.79
N ASP A 6 -2.72 -15.23 -10.15
CA ASP A 6 -1.78 -16.29 -9.75
C ASP A 6 -2.39 -17.22 -8.68
N LYS A 7 -3.31 -16.71 -7.84
CA LYS A 7 -4.02 -17.50 -6.82
C LYS A 7 -5.25 -18.23 -7.37
N PHE A 8 -6.08 -17.53 -8.15
CA PHE A 8 -7.42 -18.02 -8.53
C PHE A 8 -7.53 -18.49 -9.98
N GLY A 9 -6.48 -18.33 -10.76
CA GLY A 9 -6.39 -18.73 -12.17
C GLY A 9 -6.44 -17.56 -13.16
N LYS A 10 -5.65 -17.66 -14.21
CA LYS A 10 -5.59 -16.70 -15.32
C LYS A 10 -6.72 -16.91 -16.31
N GLY A 11 -7.09 -15.87 -17.05
CA GLY A 11 -8.09 -15.94 -18.11
C GLY A 11 -9.53 -16.07 -17.64
N LYS A 12 -9.81 -15.86 -16.35
CA LYS A 12 -11.15 -15.89 -15.77
C LYS A 12 -11.59 -14.50 -15.33
N VAL A 13 -12.89 -14.24 -15.41
CA VAL A 13 -13.49 -13.08 -14.77
C VAL A 13 -13.36 -13.25 -13.25
N MET A 14 -12.83 -12.24 -12.58
CA MET A 14 -12.63 -12.29 -11.13
C MET A 14 -13.80 -11.65 -10.40
N THR A 15 -14.19 -12.25 -9.28
CA THR A 15 -15.16 -11.64 -8.38
C THR A 15 -14.52 -10.45 -7.65
N PRO A 16 -15.33 -9.49 -7.14
CA PRO A 16 -14.83 -8.38 -6.33
C PRO A 16 -13.98 -8.85 -5.12
N GLU A 17 -14.37 -9.96 -4.48
CA GLU A 17 -13.65 -10.55 -3.35
C GLU A 17 -12.27 -11.06 -3.76
N GLN A 18 -12.16 -11.69 -4.93
CA GLN A 18 -10.88 -12.16 -5.47
C GLN A 18 -9.95 -11.00 -5.83
N VAL A 19 -10.49 -9.92 -6.40
CA VAL A 19 -9.72 -8.71 -6.69
C VAL A 19 -9.26 -8.06 -5.38
N ARG A 20 -10.15 -7.93 -4.39
CA ARG A 20 -9.81 -7.42 -3.06
C ARG A 20 -8.71 -8.27 -2.42
N TRP A 21 -8.84 -9.60 -2.44
CA TRP A 21 -7.81 -10.49 -1.93
C TRP A 21 -6.45 -10.21 -2.60
N GLY A 22 -6.43 -10.02 -3.92
CA GLY A 22 -5.20 -9.70 -4.64
C GLY A 22 -4.57 -8.35 -4.25
N LEU A 23 -5.39 -7.36 -3.90
CA LEU A 23 -4.92 -6.06 -3.40
C LEU A 23 -4.38 -6.19 -1.96
N GLU A 24 -5.06 -6.94 -1.11
CA GLU A 24 -4.67 -7.17 0.29
C GLU A 24 -3.45 -8.12 0.43
N ASN A 25 -3.05 -8.80 -0.62
CA ASN A 25 -1.88 -9.68 -0.66
C ASN A 25 -0.80 -9.18 -1.64
N LEU A 26 -0.81 -7.90 -1.95
CA LEU A 26 0.22 -7.30 -2.78
C LEU A 26 1.56 -7.30 -2.03
N ASN A 27 2.60 -7.80 -2.70
CA ASN A 27 3.98 -7.77 -2.21
C ASN A 27 4.88 -7.25 -3.33
N LEU A 28 5.21 -5.97 -3.27
CA LEU A 28 6.14 -5.35 -4.21
C LEU A 28 7.56 -5.39 -3.64
N THR A 29 8.31 -6.39 -4.10
CA THR A 29 9.73 -6.55 -3.76
C THR A 29 10.60 -5.55 -4.52
N GLN A 30 11.84 -5.32 -4.05
CA GLN A 30 12.79 -4.46 -4.75
C GLN A 30 13.05 -4.95 -6.18
N ALA A 31 13.17 -6.26 -6.39
CA ALA A 31 13.35 -6.82 -7.72
C ALA A 31 12.17 -6.45 -8.65
N ARG A 32 10.93 -6.60 -8.15
CA ARG A 32 9.74 -6.24 -8.92
C ARG A 32 9.65 -4.74 -9.19
N LEU A 33 10.03 -3.90 -8.24
CA LEU A 33 10.09 -2.46 -8.43
C LEU A 33 11.11 -2.05 -9.49
N ASN A 34 12.26 -2.72 -9.51
CA ASN A 34 13.28 -2.49 -10.54
C ASN A 34 12.79 -2.86 -11.94
N GLU A 35 12.13 -4.02 -12.09
CA GLU A 35 11.51 -4.45 -13.35
C GLU A 35 10.47 -3.44 -13.86
N LEU A 36 9.72 -2.83 -12.95
CA LEU A 36 8.70 -1.83 -13.27
C LEU A 36 9.24 -0.41 -13.50
N GLY A 37 10.54 -0.19 -13.28
CA GLY A 37 11.18 1.12 -13.39
C GLY A 37 11.04 2.01 -12.16
N PHE A 38 10.45 1.52 -11.06
CA PHE A 38 10.19 2.28 -9.84
C PHE A 38 11.22 2.03 -8.72
N GLY A 39 12.25 1.22 -8.96
CA GLY A 39 13.17 0.77 -7.92
C GLY A 39 13.94 1.86 -7.20
N LYS A 40 14.08 3.05 -7.82
CA LYS A 40 14.68 4.24 -7.19
C LYS A 40 13.65 5.24 -6.67
N MET A 41 12.36 5.05 -6.96
CA MET A 41 11.31 6.01 -6.65
C MET A 41 10.54 5.65 -5.38
N ILE A 42 10.35 4.36 -5.13
CA ILE A 42 9.60 3.83 -3.98
C ILE A 42 10.37 2.67 -3.34
N ARG A 43 10.12 2.43 -2.08
CA ARG A 43 10.66 1.27 -1.35
C ARG A 43 9.74 0.06 -1.48
N PRO A 44 10.26 -1.16 -1.30
CA PRO A 44 9.44 -2.36 -1.18
C PRO A 44 8.34 -2.20 -0.13
N PHE A 45 7.15 -2.69 -0.44
CA PHE A 45 6.04 -2.65 0.50
C PHE A 45 5.09 -3.83 0.31
N LYS A 46 4.29 -4.07 1.32
CA LYS A 46 3.23 -5.09 1.34
C LYS A 46 1.94 -4.47 1.83
N THR A 47 0.84 -4.96 1.30
CA THR A 47 -0.49 -4.72 1.86
C THR A 47 -1.00 -5.96 2.55
N SER A 48 -1.95 -5.78 3.44
CA SER A 48 -2.68 -6.85 4.12
C SER A 48 -4.14 -6.45 4.33
N CYS A 49 -4.95 -7.34 4.86
CA CYS A 49 -6.34 -7.06 5.17
C CYS A 49 -6.53 -5.90 6.17
N ASP A 50 -5.60 -5.74 7.09
CA ASP A 50 -5.60 -4.72 8.15
C ASP A 50 -4.68 -3.53 7.84
N ASN A 51 -3.87 -3.62 6.80
CA ASN A 51 -3.00 -2.53 6.36
C ASN A 51 -3.07 -2.32 4.85
N HIS A 52 -3.93 -1.41 4.42
CA HIS A 52 -4.09 -1.03 3.03
C HIS A 52 -3.14 0.10 2.57
N LEU A 53 -2.46 0.78 3.48
CA LEU A 53 -1.50 1.85 3.15
C LEU A 53 -0.24 1.29 2.47
N GLY A 54 0.25 0.16 2.96
CA GLY A 54 1.41 -0.54 2.41
C GLY A 54 2.73 0.16 2.70
N ALA A 55 2.96 1.35 2.15
CA ALA A 55 4.18 2.12 2.30
C ALA A 55 4.02 3.27 3.33
N ASP A 56 5.07 3.48 4.13
CA ASP A 56 5.15 4.53 5.15
C ASP A 56 6.49 5.29 5.06
N TRP A 57 7.12 5.22 3.88
CA TRP A 57 8.40 5.85 3.60
C TRP A 57 8.24 6.99 2.60
N ALA A 58 8.91 8.10 2.86
CA ALA A 58 8.98 9.25 1.97
C ALA A 58 10.40 9.77 1.86
N ARG A 59 10.69 10.51 0.80
CA ARG A 59 11.91 11.28 0.63
C ARG A 59 11.63 12.55 -0.14
N ILE A 60 12.52 13.51 -0.05
CA ILE A 60 12.40 14.79 -0.70
C ILE A 60 13.12 14.76 -2.05
N ALA A 61 12.46 15.27 -3.07
CA ALA A 61 13.09 15.58 -4.34
C ALA A 61 12.81 17.04 -4.68
N THR A 62 13.83 17.74 -5.17
CA THR A 62 13.76 19.15 -5.55
C THR A 62 13.69 19.27 -7.07
N TRP A 63 12.80 20.10 -7.55
CA TRP A 63 12.71 20.46 -8.97
C TRP A 63 13.73 21.57 -9.28
N ASP A 64 14.57 21.38 -10.28
CA ASP A 64 15.62 22.35 -10.69
C ASP A 64 15.23 23.20 -11.91
N GLY A 65 14.00 23.08 -12.38
CA GLY A 65 13.50 23.71 -13.61
C GLY A 65 13.42 22.77 -14.81
N ALA A 66 14.09 21.62 -14.74
CA ALA A 66 14.13 20.63 -15.83
C ALA A 66 13.84 19.19 -15.35
N LYS A 67 14.26 18.83 -14.13
CA LYS A 67 14.09 17.48 -13.56
C LYS A 67 13.95 17.50 -12.04
N PHE A 68 13.43 16.41 -11.49
CA PHE A 68 13.47 16.15 -10.06
C PHE A 68 14.79 15.49 -9.66
N THR A 69 15.47 16.06 -8.69
CA THR A 69 16.69 15.50 -8.09
C THR A 69 16.39 15.15 -6.62
N VAL A 70 16.66 13.90 -6.23
CA VAL A 70 16.48 13.46 -4.85
C VAL A 70 17.54 14.14 -3.97
N THR A 71 17.09 14.82 -2.92
CA THR A 71 17.91 15.66 -2.04
C THR A 71 17.93 15.18 -0.59
N SER A 72 17.21 14.09 -0.26
CA SER A 72 17.22 13.52 1.09
C SER A 72 17.33 12.01 1.07
N ASP A 73 17.70 11.45 2.22
CA ASP A 73 17.49 10.04 2.52
C ASP A 73 16.00 9.72 2.70
N TRP A 74 15.70 8.45 2.96
CA TRP A 74 14.36 8.00 3.24
C TRP A 74 13.98 8.29 4.69
N TYR A 75 12.80 8.87 4.88
CA TYR A 75 12.16 9.07 6.17
C TYR A 75 11.01 8.09 6.32
N GLN A 76 10.86 7.53 7.51
CA GLN A 76 9.73 6.68 7.86
C GLN A 76 8.80 7.41 8.83
N SER A 77 7.51 7.20 8.69
CA SER A 77 6.54 7.70 9.66
C SER A 77 6.76 7.04 11.04
N ASP A 78 6.61 7.82 12.10
CA ASP A 78 6.60 7.27 13.45
C ASP A 78 5.28 6.53 13.71
N LYS A 79 5.33 5.21 13.58
CA LYS A 79 4.16 4.34 13.78
C LYS A 79 3.62 4.36 15.19
N THR A 80 4.45 4.65 16.18
CA THR A 80 3.99 4.74 17.58
C THR A 80 3.03 5.91 17.80
N LEU A 81 3.16 6.95 16.98
CA LEU A 81 2.29 8.12 16.99
C LEU A 81 1.14 7.99 15.98
N ILE A 82 1.44 7.51 14.77
CA ILE A 82 0.48 7.53 13.65
C ILE A 82 -0.55 6.41 13.75
N ASP A 83 -0.14 5.16 14.07
CA ASP A 83 -1.04 4.02 14.06
C ASP A 83 -2.21 4.15 15.06
N PRO A 84 -2.00 4.64 16.31
CA PRO A 84 -3.12 4.90 17.23
C PRO A 84 -4.10 5.94 16.70
N LEU A 85 -3.62 7.02 16.07
CA LEU A 85 -4.46 8.06 15.47
C LEU A 85 -5.28 7.52 14.31
N VAL A 86 -4.64 6.76 13.41
CA VAL A 86 -5.33 6.12 12.28
C VAL A 86 -6.43 5.21 12.78
N LYS A 87 -6.15 4.39 13.81
CA LYS A 87 -7.16 3.51 14.41
C LYS A 87 -8.32 4.29 15.01
N GLU A 88 -8.04 5.32 15.81
CA GLU A 88 -9.06 6.17 16.43
C GLU A 88 -10.01 6.77 15.38
N TYR A 89 -9.45 7.38 14.32
CA TYR A 89 -10.25 7.99 13.25
C TYR A 89 -11.02 6.96 12.44
N ALA A 90 -10.45 5.78 12.19
CA ALA A 90 -11.12 4.69 11.49
C ALA A 90 -12.32 4.17 12.30
N ASP A 91 -12.14 3.93 13.59
CA ASP A 91 -13.19 3.48 14.50
C ASP A 91 -14.32 4.53 14.61
N LYS A 92 -13.96 5.81 14.71
CA LYS A 92 -14.91 6.93 14.72
C LYS A 92 -15.73 6.98 13.42
N TYR A 93 -15.06 6.93 12.28
CA TYR A 93 -15.72 6.92 10.96
C TYR A 93 -16.65 5.72 10.79
N ALA A 94 -16.20 4.51 11.17
CA ALA A 94 -17.00 3.30 11.07
C ALA A 94 -18.29 3.42 11.91
N LYS A 95 -18.20 3.98 13.12
CA LYS A 95 -19.33 4.25 13.99
C LYS A 95 -20.30 5.30 13.41
N GLU A 96 -19.76 6.43 12.97
CA GLU A 96 -20.55 7.53 12.40
C GLU A 96 -21.31 7.12 11.12
N LYS A 97 -20.68 6.29 10.30
CA LYS A 97 -21.24 5.84 9.01
C LYS A 97 -21.92 4.48 9.08
N ASN A 98 -22.02 3.89 10.27
CA ASN A 98 -22.58 2.56 10.49
C ASN A 98 -21.93 1.50 9.55
N VAL A 99 -20.61 1.59 9.37
CA VAL A 99 -19.84 0.65 8.54
C VAL A 99 -19.52 -0.60 9.37
N LYS A 100 -19.93 -1.77 8.87
CA LYS A 100 -19.55 -3.04 9.47
C LYS A 100 -18.07 -3.33 9.17
N VAL A 101 -17.24 -3.25 10.19
CA VAL A 101 -15.81 -3.59 10.06
C VAL A 101 -15.67 -5.08 9.81
N ARG A 102 -14.92 -5.44 8.78
CA ARG A 102 -14.65 -6.83 8.42
C ARG A 102 -13.55 -7.41 9.30
N SER A 103 -13.74 -8.65 9.74
CA SER A 103 -12.65 -9.41 10.37
C SER A 103 -11.57 -9.78 9.35
N CYS A 104 -10.31 -9.65 9.74
CA CYS A 104 -9.12 -10.05 8.98
C CYS A 104 -8.58 -11.43 9.37
N SER A 105 -9.38 -12.23 10.07
CA SER A 105 -9.05 -13.61 10.43
C SER A 105 -9.17 -14.57 9.26
#